data_12da317ca141fb56975302afd78302f2
#
_entry.id   12da317ca141fb56975302afd78302f2
#
_cell.length_a   1.000
_cell.length_b   1.000
_cell.length_c   1.000
_cell.angle_alpha   90.00
_cell.angle_beta   90.00
_cell.angle_gamma   90.00
#
_symmetry.space_group_name_H-M   'P 1'
#
loop_
_entity.id
_entity.type
_entity.pdbx_description
1 polymer ?
#
loop_
_entity_poly.entity_id
_entity_poly.type
_entity_poly.pdbx_seq_one_letter_code
_entity_poly.pdbx_strand_id
1 'polypeptide(L)'
;MRLFNFRKKKNAAENLQSFSNVNAASLNIPVHADSEPFASDNDINNFTKAIGDEYVSKKQLELTKEDLEKISITDGAEMWRLYSWYHREVIPDDTDQKRKLSSQRINRLGAALAEKVLNADEIYCLYNKLTDQPHLFSRTVQQNDGYLCTPPDVRIFTKAYADYALQKYPDDIFELKKIVRGADGKGIENFLGECFYLNGAQGIEIHSEYVSIDAAMLVPPPDFTGMNEINIPVMNPDLMRWMLLMAQMPKAETNDEELIYKLYYRFMSMEAVKAKFLVPMKLEENFPQSNKTEKIVLKSGAKFSIAVMKGKYDREAVIMYTDWKRLRECYNGWSGSIMTLSNIINNNDAVINPTNHPQLGFYIGKEMYEEMVTYTNK
;
A
#
# COMPACT_ATOMS: atom_id res chain seq x y z
N MET A 1 -7.82 -19.29 6.78
CA MET A 1 -8.52 -18.24 6.00
C MET A 1 -8.69 -18.77 4.59
N ARG A 2 -9.88 -19.04 4.15
CA ARG A 2 -10.11 -19.50 2.77
C ARG A 2 -9.67 -18.34 1.88
N LEU A 3 -8.59 -18.51 1.13
CA LEU A 3 -8.33 -17.70 -0.06
C LEU A 3 -9.64 -17.62 -0.82
N PHE A 4 -10.15 -16.41 -1.01
CA PHE A 4 -11.46 -16.17 -1.58
C PHE A 4 -11.58 -16.94 -2.90
N ASN A 5 -12.24 -18.10 -2.84
CA ASN A 5 -12.61 -18.87 -4.01
C ASN A 5 -13.67 -18.07 -4.75
N PHE A 6 -13.24 -17.24 -5.70
CA PHE A 6 -14.09 -16.56 -6.67
C PHE A 6 -14.74 -17.58 -7.62
N ARG A 7 -15.54 -18.48 -7.05
CA ARG A 7 -16.52 -19.28 -7.78
C ARG A 7 -17.88 -18.63 -7.67
N LYS A 8 -18.09 -17.50 -8.38
CA LYS A 8 -19.41 -17.06 -8.84
C LYS A 8 -19.26 -16.23 -10.11
N LYS A 9 -18.67 -16.85 -11.15
CA LYS A 9 -18.62 -16.26 -12.52
C LYS A 9 -19.97 -16.20 -13.23
N LYS A 10 -21.03 -16.80 -12.68
CA LYS A 10 -22.31 -16.93 -13.42
C LYS A 10 -23.27 -15.76 -13.27
N ASN A 11 -23.27 -15.05 -12.17
CA ASN A 11 -24.29 -14.03 -11.92
C ASN A 11 -23.99 -12.64 -12.50
N ALA A 12 -22.73 -12.33 -12.86
CA ALA A 12 -22.39 -11.05 -13.46
C ALA A 12 -22.75 -10.99 -14.97
N ALA A 13 -22.61 -12.12 -15.66
CA ALA A 13 -22.99 -12.21 -17.09
C ALA A 13 -24.50 -12.21 -17.31
N GLU A 14 -25.27 -12.84 -16.42
CA GLU A 14 -26.74 -12.88 -16.51
C GLU A 14 -27.37 -11.51 -16.23
N ASN A 15 -26.75 -10.69 -15.38
CA ASN A 15 -27.24 -9.33 -15.08
C ASN A 15 -27.05 -8.35 -16.25
N LEU A 16 -26.08 -8.54 -17.13
CA LEU A 16 -25.85 -7.63 -18.27
C LEU A 16 -26.65 -7.96 -19.52
N GLN A 17 -27.14 -9.19 -19.67
CA GLN A 17 -27.99 -9.56 -20.81
C GLN A 17 -29.45 -9.08 -20.70
N SER A 18 -29.89 -8.59 -19.53
CA SER A 18 -31.25 -8.08 -19.30
C SER A 18 -31.42 -6.57 -19.60
N PHE A 19 -30.45 -5.93 -20.24
CA PHE A 19 -30.36 -4.48 -20.40
C PHE A 19 -31.12 -3.89 -21.59
N SER A 20 -32.18 -4.50 -22.08
CA SER A 20 -33.03 -3.87 -23.10
C SER A 20 -34.28 -3.25 -22.49
N ASN A 21 -34.42 -1.94 -22.71
CA ASN A 21 -35.59 -1.07 -22.49
C ASN A 21 -35.73 -0.38 -21.13
N VAL A 22 -34.94 0.65 -20.93
CA VAL A 22 -35.35 1.80 -20.12
C VAL A 22 -35.13 3.05 -20.95
N ASN A 23 -36.16 3.88 -21.12
CA ASN A 23 -36.05 5.24 -21.67
C ASN A 23 -35.14 6.05 -20.74
N ALA A 24 -33.87 6.13 -21.08
CA ALA A 24 -32.88 6.82 -20.27
C ALA A 24 -32.87 8.29 -20.66
N ALA A 25 -33.44 9.12 -19.79
CA ALA A 25 -32.94 10.48 -19.65
C ALA A 25 -31.42 10.38 -19.40
N SER A 26 -30.60 11.21 -20.06
CA SER A 26 -29.16 11.22 -19.82
C SER A 26 -28.89 11.44 -18.32
N LEU A 27 -28.16 10.53 -17.69
CA LEU A 27 -27.79 10.70 -16.29
C LEU A 27 -26.88 11.92 -16.15
N ASN A 28 -27.13 12.72 -15.12
CA ASN A 28 -26.24 13.81 -14.75
C ASN A 28 -25.14 13.28 -13.82
N ILE A 29 -23.90 13.67 -14.06
CA ILE A 29 -22.78 13.44 -13.15
C ILE A 29 -22.80 14.53 -12.06
N PRO A 30 -22.53 14.22 -10.79
CA PRO A 30 -22.32 12.87 -10.25
C PRO A 30 -23.63 12.10 -10.13
N VAL A 31 -23.57 10.79 -10.36
CA VAL A 31 -24.70 9.87 -10.14
C VAL A 31 -24.83 9.53 -8.67
N HIS A 32 -23.67 9.41 -7.97
CA HIS A 32 -23.61 9.18 -6.53
C HIS A 32 -22.50 10.01 -5.89
N ALA A 33 -22.81 10.66 -4.77
CA ALA A 33 -21.85 11.48 -4.04
C ALA A 33 -20.92 10.60 -3.17
N ASP A 34 -19.65 10.97 -3.08
CA ASP A 34 -18.65 10.24 -2.28
C ASP A 34 -18.99 10.21 -0.77
N SER A 35 -19.71 11.22 -0.28
CA SER A 35 -20.10 11.37 1.12
C SER A 35 -21.41 10.67 1.50
N GLU A 36 -22.15 10.14 0.55
CA GLU A 36 -23.46 9.53 0.77
C GLU A 36 -23.36 8.01 0.82
N PRO A 37 -23.55 7.35 1.98
CA PRO A 37 -23.49 5.90 2.08
C PRO A 37 -24.60 5.22 1.28
N PHE A 38 -24.30 4.11 0.64
CA PHE A 38 -25.33 3.25 0.06
C PHE A 38 -26.18 2.62 1.17
N ALA A 39 -27.49 2.73 1.05
CA ALA A 39 -28.42 2.22 2.05
C ALA A 39 -28.58 0.68 1.99
N SER A 40 -28.33 0.08 0.83
CA SER A 40 -28.52 -1.36 0.60
C SER A 40 -27.72 -1.88 -0.60
N ASP A 41 -27.56 -3.21 -0.68
CA ASP A 41 -27.01 -3.88 -1.86
C ASP A 41 -27.83 -3.58 -3.13
N ASN A 42 -29.13 -3.36 -2.99
CA ASN A 42 -29.99 -3.01 -4.12
C ASN A 42 -29.66 -1.63 -4.68
N ASP A 43 -29.29 -0.67 -3.83
CA ASP A 43 -28.89 0.67 -4.26
C ASP A 43 -27.56 0.62 -5.01
N ILE A 44 -26.60 -0.20 -4.53
CA ILE A 44 -25.34 -0.44 -5.23
C ILE A 44 -25.60 -1.09 -6.60
N ASN A 45 -26.51 -2.07 -6.68
CA ASN A 45 -26.85 -2.74 -7.94
C ASN A 45 -27.51 -1.76 -8.93
N ASN A 46 -28.42 -0.90 -8.47
CA ASN A 46 -29.06 0.12 -9.29
C ASN A 46 -28.06 1.16 -9.79
N PHE A 47 -27.16 1.61 -8.92
CA PHE A 47 -26.07 2.50 -9.27
C PHE A 47 -25.13 1.88 -10.31
N THR A 48 -24.64 0.65 -10.06
CA THR A 48 -23.81 -0.12 -11.01
C THR A 48 -24.47 -0.22 -12.38
N LYS A 49 -25.78 -0.53 -12.41
CA LYS A 49 -26.55 -0.62 -13.65
C LYS A 49 -26.60 0.72 -14.37
N ALA A 50 -26.94 1.80 -13.66
CA ALA A 50 -27.03 3.13 -14.24
C ALA A 50 -25.70 3.60 -14.85
N ILE A 51 -24.58 3.39 -14.15
CA ILE A 51 -23.23 3.68 -14.66
C ILE A 51 -22.91 2.81 -15.89
N GLY A 52 -23.17 1.52 -15.82
CA GLY A 52 -22.91 0.58 -16.92
C GLY A 52 -23.66 0.92 -18.19
N ASP A 53 -24.95 1.22 -18.08
CA ASP A 53 -25.80 1.55 -19.22
C ASP A 53 -25.36 2.84 -19.90
N GLU A 54 -25.13 3.89 -19.13
CA GLU A 54 -24.88 5.23 -19.67
C GLU A 54 -23.42 5.40 -20.12
N TYR A 55 -22.47 5.12 -19.24
CA TYR A 55 -21.07 5.51 -19.46
C TYR A 55 -20.20 4.40 -20.07
N VAL A 56 -20.57 3.14 -19.90
CA VAL A 56 -19.82 1.99 -20.46
C VAL A 56 -20.44 1.54 -21.78
N SER A 57 -21.72 1.18 -21.78
CA SER A 57 -22.38 0.62 -22.98
C SER A 57 -22.64 1.69 -24.05
N LYS A 58 -23.19 2.84 -23.69
CA LYS A 58 -23.52 3.90 -24.67
C LYS A 58 -22.31 4.76 -25.01
N LYS A 59 -21.64 5.33 -24.00
CA LYS A 59 -20.54 6.29 -24.19
C LYS A 59 -19.17 5.62 -24.33
N GLN A 60 -19.04 4.33 -24.05
CA GLN A 60 -17.75 3.62 -24.09
C GLN A 60 -16.62 4.36 -23.39
N LEU A 61 -16.92 4.99 -22.26
CA LEU A 61 -16.01 5.82 -21.48
C LEU A 61 -15.48 7.08 -22.23
N GLU A 62 -16.19 7.56 -23.24
CA GLU A 62 -15.90 8.84 -23.88
C GLU A 62 -16.42 9.99 -23.00
N LEU A 63 -15.63 10.33 -22.00
CA LEU A 63 -15.94 11.41 -21.06
C LEU A 63 -15.39 12.73 -21.57
N THR A 64 -16.22 13.78 -21.54
CA THR A 64 -15.78 15.15 -21.81
C THR A 64 -14.92 15.69 -20.65
N LYS A 65 -14.28 16.82 -20.84
CA LYS A 65 -13.57 17.50 -19.76
C LYS A 65 -14.52 17.87 -18.62
N GLU A 66 -15.70 18.36 -18.96
CA GLU A 66 -16.76 18.71 -18.00
C GLU A 66 -17.26 17.49 -17.22
N ASP A 67 -17.42 16.34 -17.88
CA ASP A 67 -17.76 15.09 -17.19
C ASP A 67 -16.67 14.73 -16.15
N LEU A 68 -15.39 14.79 -16.52
CA LEU A 68 -14.28 14.49 -15.62
C LEU A 68 -14.15 15.47 -14.45
N GLU A 69 -14.51 16.73 -14.65
CA GLU A 69 -14.54 17.73 -13.58
C GLU A 69 -15.67 17.45 -12.56
N LYS A 70 -16.81 16.96 -13.02
CA LYS A 70 -18.00 16.72 -12.18
C LYS A 70 -18.07 15.33 -11.56
N ILE A 71 -17.38 14.34 -12.13
CA ILE A 71 -17.42 12.95 -11.68
C ILE A 71 -17.01 12.83 -10.21
N SER A 72 -17.69 12.01 -9.41
CA SER A 72 -17.26 11.62 -8.07
C SER A 72 -16.18 10.53 -8.14
N ILE A 73 -15.46 10.28 -7.05
CA ILE A 73 -14.53 9.13 -6.96
C ILE A 73 -15.33 7.83 -7.11
N THR A 74 -16.50 7.77 -6.48
CA THR A 74 -17.43 6.63 -6.51
C THR A 74 -17.87 6.30 -7.93
N ASP A 75 -18.34 7.30 -8.68
CA ASP A 75 -18.75 7.13 -10.07
C ASP A 75 -17.59 6.67 -10.96
N GLY A 76 -16.47 7.36 -10.86
CA GLY A 76 -15.30 7.08 -11.70
C GLY A 76 -14.68 5.72 -11.44
N ALA A 77 -14.61 5.28 -10.19
CA ALA A 77 -14.14 3.95 -9.84
C ALA A 77 -15.07 2.87 -10.44
N GLU A 78 -16.38 3.05 -10.35
CA GLU A 78 -17.34 2.10 -10.91
C GLU A 78 -17.31 2.09 -12.44
N MET A 79 -17.17 3.26 -13.09
CA MET A 79 -16.97 3.36 -14.55
C MET A 79 -15.73 2.59 -14.99
N TRP A 80 -14.60 2.77 -14.30
CA TRP A 80 -13.36 2.06 -14.60
C TRP A 80 -13.52 0.55 -14.44
N ARG A 81 -14.06 0.11 -13.30
CA ARG A 81 -14.30 -1.31 -13.01
C ARG A 81 -15.13 -2.01 -14.09
N LEU A 82 -16.28 -1.41 -14.43
CA LEU A 82 -17.19 -1.94 -15.44
C LEU A 82 -16.59 -1.92 -16.85
N TYR A 83 -15.89 -0.85 -17.20
CA TYR A 83 -15.25 -0.73 -18.50
C TYR A 83 -14.10 -1.74 -18.68
N SER A 84 -13.29 -1.95 -17.66
CA SER A 84 -12.23 -2.96 -17.69
C SER A 84 -12.79 -4.38 -17.85
N TRP A 85 -13.91 -4.67 -17.18
CA TRP A 85 -14.60 -5.94 -17.35
C TRP A 85 -15.19 -6.06 -18.77
N TYR A 86 -15.88 -5.03 -19.25
CA TYR A 86 -16.50 -5.01 -20.58
C TYR A 86 -15.48 -5.25 -21.69
N HIS A 87 -14.33 -4.58 -21.62
CA HIS A 87 -13.25 -4.77 -22.59
C HIS A 87 -12.68 -6.18 -22.59
N ARG A 88 -12.52 -6.80 -21.43
CA ARG A 88 -11.95 -8.13 -21.31
C ARG A 88 -12.90 -9.26 -21.73
N GLU A 89 -14.19 -9.14 -21.40
CA GLU A 89 -15.13 -10.25 -21.50
C GLU A 89 -16.12 -10.10 -22.67
N VAL A 90 -16.37 -8.89 -23.17
CA VAL A 90 -17.46 -8.61 -24.13
C VAL A 90 -16.95 -8.22 -25.52
N ILE A 91 -15.74 -7.69 -25.65
CA ILE A 91 -15.18 -7.32 -26.95
C ILE A 91 -14.26 -8.45 -27.46
N PRO A 92 -14.77 -9.35 -28.34
CA PRO A 92 -14.00 -10.54 -28.74
C PRO A 92 -12.84 -10.24 -29.69
N ASP A 93 -12.90 -9.15 -30.47
CA ASP A 93 -11.87 -8.74 -31.43
C ASP A 93 -11.10 -7.51 -30.92
N ASP A 94 -10.17 -7.75 -30.02
CA ASP A 94 -9.37 -6.71 -29.42
C ASP A 94 -8.15 -6.39 -30.31
N THR A 95 -8.35 -5.51 -31.28
CA THR A 95 -7.25 -4.99 -32.13
C THR A 95 -6.34 -4.06 -31.31
N ASP A 96 -5.05 -3.95 -31.70
CA ASP A 96 -4.09 -3.05 -31.06
C ASP A 96 -4.59 -1.60 -30.98
N GLN A 97 -5.34 -1.15 -32.00
CA GLN A 97 -5.94 0.19 -32.02
C GLN A 97 -7.03 0.34 -30.95
N LYS A 98 -7.89 -0.66 -30.77
CA LYS A 98 -8.92 -0.65 -29.70
C LYS A 98 -8.30 -0.70 -28.33
N ARG A 99 -7.27 -1.52 -28.10
CA ARG A 99 -6.51 -1.56 -26.84
C ARG A 99 -5.89 -0.22 -26.51
N LYS A 100 -5.24 0.42 -27.48
CA LYS A 100 -4.65 1.76 -27.31
C LYS A 100 -5.69 2.80 -26.93
N LEU A 101 -6.84 2.81 -27.60
CA LEU A 101 -7.94 3.74 -27.30
C LEU A 101 -8.51 3.49 -25.89
N SER A 102 -8.73 2.22 -25.54
CA SER A 102 -9.19 1.83 -24.22
C SER A 102 -8.23 2.29 -23.12
N SER A 103 -6.93 2.05 -23.30
CA SER A 103 -5.90 2.51 -22.36
C SER A 103 -5.89 4.04 -22.23
N GLN A 104 -6.05 4.77 -23.32
CA GLN A 104 -6.12 6.25 -23.26
C GLN A 104 -7.34 6.74 -22.46
N ARG A 105 -8.50 6.11 -22.62
CA ARG A 105 -9.72 6.45 -21.86
C ARG A 105 -9.55 6.18 -20.37
N ILE A 106 -9.03 4.99 -20.04
CA ILE A 106 -8.74 4.62 -18.62
C ILE A 106 -7.70 5.56 -18.02
N ASN A 107 -6.61 5.87 -18.74
CA ASN A 107 -5.58 6.78 -18.24
C ASN A 107 -6.12 8.19 -17.95
N ARG A 108 -7.01 8.72 -18.81
CA ARG A 108 -7.67 10.01 -18.57
C ARG A 108 -8.54 9.99 -17.32
N LEU A 109 -9.33 8.93 -17.17
CA LEU A 109 -10.15 8.73 -15.97
C LEU A 109 -9.28 8.56 -14.73
N GLY A 110 -8.20 7.77 -14.82
CA GLY A 110 -7.24 7.57 -13.74
C GLY A 110 -6.59 8.87 -13.26
N ALA A 111 -6.18 9.75 -14.18
CA ALA A 111 -5.64 11.05 -13.83
C ALA A 111 -6.67 11.93 -13.10
N ALA A 112 -7.92 11.95 -13.55
CA ALA A 112 -8.99 12.68 -12.87
C ALA A 112 -9.29 12.11 -11.47
N LEU A 113 -9.30 10.77 -11.32
CA LEU A 113 -9.49 10.12 -10.03
C LEU A 113 -8.33 10.40 -9.07
N ALA A 114 -7.07 10.37 -9.55
CA ALA A 114 -5.91 10.71 -8.73
C ALA A 114 -6.04 12.12 -8.14
N GLU A 115 -6.37 13.11 -8.98
CA GLU A 115 -6.60 14.48 -8.53
C GLU A 115 -7.73 14.58 -7.49
N LYS A 116 -8.85 13.87 -7.73
CA LYS A 116 -9.99 13.86 -6.80
C LYS A 116 -9.68 13.20 -5.48
N VAL A 117 -8.93 12.10 -5.47
CA VAL A 117 -8.49 11.42 -4.24
C VAL A 117 -7.63 12.36 -3.40
N LEU A 118 -6.66 13.05 -4.00
CA LEU A 118 -5.81 14.00 -3.28
C LEU A 118 -6.58 15.20 -2.73
N ASN A 119 -7.66 15.61 -3.41
CA ASN A 119 -8.50 16.74 -3.04
C ASN A 119 -9.75 16.35 -2.25
N ALA A 120 -9.97 15.07 -1.95
CA ALA A 120 -11.10 14.63 -1.14
C ALA A 120 -11.00 15.18 0.30
N ASP A 121 -12.14 15.48 0.92
CA ASP A 121 -12.17 15.89 2.33
C ASP A 121 -11.78 14.73 3.24
N GLU A 122 -12.19 13.51 2.88
CA GLU A 122 -11.90 12.27 3.59
C GLU A 122 -11.87 11.07 2.64
N ILE A 123 -11.03 10.10 2.97
CA ILE A 123 -11.03 8.74 2.43
C ILE A 123 -10.94 7.75 3.59
N TYR A 124 -11.25 6.49 3.32
CA TYR A 124 -11.12 5.42 4.29
C TYR A 124 -10.11 4.41 3.76
N CYS A 125 -9.16 3.98 4.59
CA CYS A 125 -8.18 2.98 4.21
C CYS A 125 -8.34 1.72 5.07
N LEU A 126 -8.20 0.56 4.42
CA LEU A 126 -8.23 -0.72 5.11
C LEU A 126 -6.91 -0.96 5.83
N TYR A 127 -6.97 -1.14 7.15
CA TYR A 127 -5.84 -1.45 8.02
C TYR A 127 -5.89 -2.89 8.49
N ASN A 128 -4.72 -3.47 8.70
CA ASN A 128 -4.58 -4.76 9.34
C ASN A 128 -4.31 -4.57 10.83
N LYS A 129 -5.18 -5.11 11.68
CA LYS A 129 -5.11 -4.96 13.15
C LYS A 129 -3.87 -5.61 13.78
N LEU A 130 -3.29 -6.62 13.13
CA LEU A 130 -2.10 -7.30 13.63
C LEU A 130 -0.85 -6.41 13.58
N THR A 131 -0.78 -5.52 12.58
CA THR A 131 0.37 -4.65 12.35
C THR A 131 0.10 -3.18 12.63
N ASP A 132 -1.17 -2.81 12.79
CA ASP A 132 -1.63 -1.41 12.82
C ASP A 132 -1.13 -0.58 11.64
N GLN A 133 -1.01 -1.22 10.47
CA GLN A 133 -0.57 -0.59 9.22
C GLN A 133 -1.63 -0.76 8.13
N PRO A 134 -1.64 0.10 7.10
CA PRO A 134 -2.42 -0.12 5.89
C PRO A 134 -2.20 -1.54 5.37
N HIS A 135 -3.28 -2.24 5.04
CA HIS A 135 -3.17 -3.59 4.50
C HIS A 135 -2.67 -3.54 3.06
N LEU A 136 -1.59 -4.27 2.79
CA LEU A 136 -0.99 -4.38 1.47
C LEU A 136 -1.62 -5.55 0.69
N PHE A 137 -2.22 -5.24 -0.45
CA PHE A 137 -2.80 -6.23 -1.35
C PHE A 137 -1.82 -6.59 -2.46
N SER A 138 -1.24 -7.77 -2.39
CA SER A 138 -0.42 -8.35 -3.46
C SER A 138 -1.08 -9.61 -3.97
N ARG A 139 -0.96 -9.86 -5.28
CA ARG A 139 -1.42 -11.09 -5.90
C ARG A 139 -0.22 -11.94 -6.25
N THR A 140 -0.26 -13.18 -5.82
CA THR A 140 0.72 -14.18 -6.24
C THR A 140 0.02 -15.14 -7.20
N VAL A 141 0.52 -15.18 -8.43
CA VAL A 141 -0.03 -16.04 -9.49
C VAL A 141 1.01 -17.09 -9.82
N GLN A 142 0.60 -18.36 -9.77
CA GLN A 142 1.44 -19.45 -10.24
C GLN A 142 1.56 -19.39 -11.77
N GLN A 143 2.79 -19.44 -12.27
CA GLN A 143 3.13 -19.59 -13.67
C GLN A 143 3.86 -20.92 -13.89
N ASN A 144 4.14 -21.28 -15.15
CA ASN A 144 4.69 -22.60 -15.51
C ASN A 144 5.90 -23.02 -14.68
N ASP A 145 6.82 -22.10 -14.38
CA ASP A 145 8.09 -22.39 -13.70
C ASP A 145 8.28 -21.61 -12.39
N GLY A 146 7.22 -21.00 -11.84
CA GLY A 146 7.35 -20.21 -10.60
C GLY A 146 6.13 -19.39 -10.24
N TYR A 147 6.35 -18.41 -9.39
CA TYR A 147 5.30 -17.49 -8.92
C TYR A 147 5.62 -16.06 -9.34
N LEU A 148 4.62 -15.35 -9.84
CA LEU A 148 4.66 -13.92 -10.06
C LEU A 148 3.93 -13.23 -8.92
N CYS A 149 4.65 -12.39 -8.16
CA CYS A 149 4.05 -11.48 -7.18
C CYS A 149 3.81 -10.12 -7.83
N THR A 150 2.59 -9.62 -7.79
CA THR A 150 2.33 -8.24 -8.19
C THR A 150 2.85 -7.29 -7.12
N PRO A 151 3.32 -6.09 -7.51
CA PRO A 151 3.55 -5.02 -6.55
C PRO A 151 2.28 -4.79 -5.72
N PRO A 152 2.39 -4.59 -4.39
CA PRO A 152 1.20 -4.41 -3.56
C PRO A 152 0.66 -2.99 -3.65
N ASP A 153 -0.66 -2.90 -3.58
CA ASP A 153 -1.41 -1.66 -3.44
C ASP A 153 -2.06 -1.57 -2.06
N VAL A 154 -2.40 -0.37 -1.60
CA VAL A 154 -3.30 -0.15 -0.47
C VAL A 154 -4.71 0.08 -0.99
N ARG A 155 -5.74 -0.40 -0.28
CA ARG A 155 -7.12 -0.22 -0.71
C ARG A 155 -7.80 0.89 0.05
N ILE A 156 -8.35 1.82 -0.71
CA ILE A 156 -9.10 2.96 -0.19
C ILE A 156 -10.57 2.89 -0.59
N PHE A 157 -11.39 3.56 0.20
CA PHE A 157 -12.83 3.65 0.00
C PHE A 157 -13.28 5.10 0.18
N THR A 158 -14.31 5.51 -0.57
CA THR A 158 -15.11 6.69 -0.24
C THR A 158 -16.06 6.33 0.91
N LYS A 159 -16.64 7.33 1.54
CA LYS A 159 -17.68 7.11 2.56
C LYS A 159 -18.86 6.31 2.02
N ALA A 160 -19.19 6.50 0.73
CA ALA A 160 -20.23 5.74 0.05
C ALA A 160 -20.08 4.22 0.18
N TYR A 161 -18.83 3.73 0.11
CA TYR A 161 -18.51 2.30 0.18
C TYR A 161 -17.97 1.83 1.52
N ALA A 162 -17.69 2.73 2.48
CA ALA A 162 -17.02 2.38 3.74
C ALA A 162 -17.79 1.32 4.55
N ASP A 163 -19.09 1.54 4.76
CA ASP A 163 -19.93 0.61 5.54
C ASP A 163 -20.12 -0.74 4.83
N TYR A 164 -20.23 -0.71 3.50
CA TYR A 164 -20.31 -1.93 2.70
C TYR A 164 -19.00 -2.72 2.69
N ALA A 165 -17.87 -2.03 2.68
CA ALA A 165 -16.56 -2.65 2.75
C ALA A 165 -16.37 -3.43 4.06
N LEU A 166 -16.75 -2.85 5.21
CA LEU A 166 -16.64 -3.51 6.51
C LEU A 166 -17.40 -4.83 6.58
N GLN A 167 -18.50 -4.98 5.85
CA GLN A 167 -19.26 -6.24 5.81
C GLN A 167 -18.52 -7.37 5.06
N LYS A 168 -17.54 -7.02 4.22
CA LYS A 168 -16.79 -7.98 3.38
C LYS A 168 -15.48 -8.44 3.99
N TYR A 169 -14.94 -7.68 4.94
CA TYR A 169 -13.67 -7.98 5.58
C TYR A 169 -13.90 -8.45 7.02
N PRO A 170 -13.24 -9.56 7.44
CA PRO A 170 -13.32 -10.04 8.82
C PRO A 170 -12.90 -8.94 9.81
N ASP A 171 -13.76 -8.62 10.76
CA ASP A 171 -13.57 -7.54 11.72
C ASP A 171 -12.53 -7.87 12.82
N ASP A 172 -12.17 -9.13 12.99
CA ASP A 172 -11.07 -9.57 13.85
C ASP A 172 -9.67 -9.28 13.24
N ILE A 173 -9.59 -9.13 11.93
CA ILE A 173 -8.33 -8.89 11.20
C ILE A 173 -8.24 -7.46 10.68
N PHE A 174 -9.35 -6.89 10.23
CA PHE A 174 -9.37 -5.62 9.53
C PHE A 174 -10.14 -4.54 10.26
N GLU A 175 -9.75 -3.30 10.03
CA GLU A 175 -10.49 -2.10 10.38
C GLU A 175 -10.38 -1.06 9.26
N LEU A 176 -11.38 -0.18 9.14
CA LEU A 176 -11.29 1.00 8.29
C LEU A 176 -10.89 2.20 9.12
N LYS A 177 -9.78 2.83 8.74
CA LYS A 177 -9.37 4.10 9.33
C LYS A 177 -9.71 5.24 8.40
N LYS A 178 -10.33 6.25 8.97
CA LYS A 178 -10.65 7.51 8.30
C LYS A 178 -9.40 8.37 8.19
N ILE A 179 -9.08 8.80 6.98
CA ILE A 179 -8.01 9.72 6.64
C ILE A 179 -8.63 11.02 6.16
N VAL A 180 -8.30 12.11 6.82
CA VAL A 180 -8.85 13.43 6.48
C VAL A 180 -7.80 14.30 5.79
N ARG A 181 -8.26 15.19 4.92
CA ARG A 181 -7.40 16.16 4.23
C ARG A 181 -6.62 17.06 5.18
N GLY A 182 -7.22 17.38 6.35
CA GLY A 182 -6.61 18.27 7.33
C GLY A 182 -6.67 19.75 6.96
N ALA A 183 -6.34 20.62 7.90
CA ALA A 183 -6.41 22.07 7.72
C ALA A 183 -5.34 22.62 6.76
N ASP A 184 -4.22 21.93 6.62
CA ASP A 184 -3.14 22.27 5.67
C ASP A 184 -3.39 21.74 4.26
N GLY A 185 -4.45 20.98 4.07
CA GLY A 185 -4.83 20.36 2.79
C GLY A 185 -3.98 19.17 2.37
N LYS A 186 -3.05 18.70 3.22
CA LYS A 186 -2.03 17.68 2.86
C LYS A 186 -2.19 16.34 3.56
N GLY A 187 -3.20 16.17 4.41
CA GLY A 187 -3.33 14.95 5.21
C GLY A 187 -3.42 13.67 4.38
N ILE A 188 -4.18 13.68 3.28
CA ILE A 188 -4.29 12.52 2.37
C ILE A 188 -2.99 12.31 1.59
N GLU A 189 -2.38 13.39 1.04
CA GLU A 189 -1.10 13.33 0.32
C GLU A 189 0.00 12.75 1.23
N ASN A 190 0.12 13.24 2.47
CA ASN A 190 1.09 12.74 3.43
C ASN A 190 0.87 11.27 3.76
N PHE A 191 -0.39 10.88 4.02
CA PHE A 191 -0.74 9.48 4.27
C PHE A 191 -0.35 8.57 3.10
N LEU A 192 -0.69 8.95 1.86
CA LEU A 192 -0.32 8.18 0.69
C LEU A 192 1.20 8.13 0.48
N GLY A 193 1.90 9.25 0.72
CA GLY A 193 3.36 9.28 0.70
C GLY A 193 3.99 8.30 1.69
N GLU A 194 3.43 8.16 2.90
CA GLU A 194 3.86 7.14 3.86
C GLU A 194 3.58 5.72 3.38
N CYS A 195 2.40 5.47 2.79
CA CYS A 195 2.08 4.17 2.20
C CYS A 195 3.10 3.76 1.13
N PHE A 196 3.50 4.71 0.27
CA PHE A 196 4.39 4.43 -0.85
C PHE A 196 5.87 4.37 -0.43
N TYR A 197 6.35 5.39 0.28
CA TYR A 197 7.79 5.59 0.51
C TYR A 197 8.29 5.08 1.87
N LEU A 198 7.40 4.73 2.79
CA LEU A 198 7.78 4.06 4.04
C LEU A 198 7.28 2.61 4.11
N ASN A 199 6.09 2.30 3.59
CA ASN A 199 5.50 0.96 3.62
C ASN A 199 5.69 0.16 2.32
N GLY A 200 6.08 0.83 1.22
CA GLY A 200 6.42 0.19 -0.03
C GLY A 200 5.24 -0.25 -0.91
N ALA A 201 4.05 0.34 -0.70
CA ALA A 201 2.96 0.20 -1.65
C ALA A 201 3.34 0.85 -2.99
N GLN A 202 2.86 0.31 -4.11
CA GLN A 202 3.15 0.83 -5.44
C GLN A 202 2.01 1.70 -5.99
N GLY A 203 0.86 1.69 -5.33
CA GLY A 203 -0.31 2.46 -5.71
C GLY A 203 -1.45 2.28 -4.74
N ILE A 204 -2.62 2.70 -5.19
CA ILE A 204 -3.89 2.51 -4.48
C ILE A 204 -4.86 1.71 -5.33
N GLU A 205 -5.68 0.90 -4.69
CA GLU A 205 -6.90 0.34 -5.27
C GLU A 205 -8.11 1.13 -4.73
N ILE A 206 -9.00 1.58 -5.61
CA ILE A 206 -10.23 2.28 -5.20
C ILE A 206 -11.39 1.30 -5.18
N HIS A 207 -11.97 1.06 -4.00
CA HIS A 207 -13.09 0.15 -3.72
C HIS A 207 -12.82 -1.32 -4.07
N SER A 208 -12.03 -1.61 -5.10
CA SER A 208 -11.77 -2.96 -5.58
C SER A 208 -10.42 -3.08 -6.28
N GLU A 209 -9.98 -4.30 -6.47
CA GLU A 209 -8.75 -4.69 -7.18
C GLU A 209 -8.71 -4.34 -8.68
N TYR A 210 -9.83 -3.89 -9.24
CA TYR A 210 -9.91 -3.58 -10.68
C TYR A 210 -9.59 -2.13 -11.00
N VAL A 211 -9.52 -1.27 -9.99
CA VAL A 211 -9.27 0.18 -10.12
C VAL A 211 -8.00 0.51 -9.39
N SER A 212 -6.86 0.40 -10.06
CA SER A 212 -5.54 0.65 -9.48
C SER A 212 -4.92 1.89 -10.10
N ILE A 213 -4.41 2.79 -9.26
CA ILE A 213 -3.71 4.02 -9.64
C ILE A 213 -2.30 3.96 -9.07
N ASP A 214 -1.30 4.10 -9.95
CA ASP A 214 0.12 4.09 -9.56
C ASP A 214 0.47 5.24 -8.60
N ALA A 215 1.36 4.96 -7.67
CA ALA A 215 1.87 5.93 -6.69
C ALA A 215 2.40 7.22 -7.36
N ALA A 216 3.11 7.09 -8.48
CA ALA A 216 3.67 8.23 -9.19
C ALA A 216 2.63 9.21 -9.77
N MET A 217 1.38 8.75 -9.96
CA MET A 217 0.26 9.60 -10.39
C MET A 217 -0.36 10.39 -9.21
N LEU A 218 -0.11 9.96 -7.99
CA LEU A 218 -0.67 10.53 -6.75
C LEU A 218 0.36 11.40 -6.04
N VAL A 219 1.45 10.80 -5.61
CA VAL A 219 2.51 11.48 -4.86
C VAL A 219 3.82 11.17 -5.55
N PRO A 220 4.48 12.15 -6.15
CA PRO A 220 5.76 11.93 -6.81
C PRO A 220 6.82 11.47 -5.80
N PRO A 221 7.79 10.62 -6.22
CA PRO A 221 8.87 10.20 -5.36
C PRO A 221 9.67 11.40 -4.84
N PRO A 222 10.17 11.35 -3.59
CA PRO A 222 11.03 12.38 -3.07
C PRO A 222 12.27 12.58 -3.95
N ASP A 223 12.56 13.83 -4.32
CA ASP A 223 13.74 14.15 -5.12
C ASP A 223 14.93 14.46 -4.21
N PHE A 224 15.93 13.59 -4.27
CA PHE A 224 17.20 13.74 -3.55
C PHE A 224 18.37 14.12 -4.47
N THR A 225 18.10 14.53 -5.71
CA THR A 225 19.11 14.89 -6.69
C THR A 225 19.97 16.04 -6.17
N GLY A 226 21.28 15.86 -6.18
CA GLY A 226 22.24 16.85 -5.70
C GLY A 226 22.38 16.96 -4.19
N MET A 227 21.64 16.18 -3.41
CA MET A 227 21.87 16.07 -1.97
C MET A 227 23.09 15.20 -1.67
N ASN A 228 23.88 15.62 -0.67
CA ASN A 228 24.91 14.74 -0.14
C ASN A 228 24.26 13.48 0.44
N GLU A 229 24.86 12.30 0.22
CA GLU A 229 24.35 11.01 0.72
C GLU A 229 24.02 11.07 2.23
N ILE A 230 24.81 11.81 2.98
CA ILE A 230 24.63 12.02 4.41
C ILE A 230 23.29 12.72 4.75
N ASN A 231 22.71 13.49 3.84
CA ASN A 231 21.46 14.24 4.06
C ASN A 231 20.23 13.51 3.52
N ILE A 232 20.42 12.42 2.78
CA ILE A 232 19.31 11.59 2.30
C ILE A 232 18.71 10.85 3.50
N PRO A 233 17.40 10.98 3.76
CA PRO A 233 16.74 10.24 4.83
C PRO A 233 16.88 8.73 4.61
N VAL A 234 17.07 7.98 5.69
CA VAL A 234 16.99 6.52 5.63
C VAL A 234 15.55 6.14 5.42
N MET A 235 15.29 5.42 4.35
CA MET A 235 14.00 4.83 3.99
C MET A 235 14.25 3.48 3.33
N ASN A 236 13.42 2.49 3.66
CA ASN A 236 13.55 1.15 3.15
C ASN A 236 12.19 0.61 2.66
N PRO A 237 11.53 1.25 1.68
CA PRO A 237 10.18 0.88 1.26
C PRO A 237 10.12 -0.57 0.72
N ASP A 238 11.13 -1.01 -0.03
CA ASP A 238 11.17 -2.37 -0.56
C ASP A 238 11.30 -3.43 0.53
N LEU A 239 12.11 -3.18 1.56
CA LEU A 239 12.18 -4.06 2.73
C LEU A 239 10.85 -4.07 3.49
N MET A 240 10.29 -2.90 3.77
CA MET A 240 9.04 -2.77 4.52
C MET A 240 7.88 -3.45 3.81
N ARG A 241 7.81 -3.38 2.50
CA ARG A 241 6.84 -4.11 1.68
C ARG A 241 6.78 -5.60 2.04
N TRP A 242 7.92 -6.25 2.00
CA TRP A 242 7.99 -7.69 2.26
C TRP A 242 7.77 -8.03 3.73
N MET A 243 8.28 -7.20 4.65
CA MET A 243 8.00 -7.36 6.08
C MET A 243 6.50 -7.26 6.37
N LEU A 244 5.81 -6.27 5.79
CA LEU A 244 4.37 -6.09 5.98
C LEU A 244 3.57 -7.22 5.35
N LEU A 245 3.87 -7.62 4.12
CA LEU A 245 3.20 -8.73 3.47
C LEU A 245 3.31 -10.02 4.29
N MET A 246 4.48 -10.31 4.87
CA MET A 246 4.66 -11.46 5.77
C MET A 246 3.87 -11.30 7.08
N ALA A 247 3.96 -10.13 7.72
CA ALA A 247 3.33 -9.89 9.02
C ALA A 247 1.80 -9.84 8.94
N GLN A 248 1.26 -9.49 7.78
CA GLN A 248 -0.17 -9.41 7.51
C GLN A 248 -0.78 -10.74 7.02
N MET A 249 0.07 -11.72 6.71
CA MET A 249 -0.40 -13.07 6.40
C MET A 249 -0.87 -13.78 7.68
N PRO A 250 -2.03 -14.42 7.64
CA PRO A 250 -2.40 -15.36 8.68
C PRO A 250 -1.41 -16.54 8.69
N LYS A 251 -1.40 -17.31 9.77
CA LYS A 251 -0.61 -18.55 9.80
C LYS A 251 -0.98 -19.42 8.60
N ALA A 252 0.03 -19.84 7.85
CA ALA A 252 -0.17 -20.70 6.68
C ALA A 252 -0.87 -22.01 7.07
N GLU A 253 -1.96 -22.35 6.40
CA GLU A 253 -2.74 -23.58 6.59
C GLU A 253 -2.58 -24.52 5.41
N THR A 254 -2.09 -24.01 4.28
CA THR A 254 -1.90 -24.76 3.04
C THR A 254 -0.45 -24.69 2.55
N ASN A 255 -0.05 -25.67 1.74
CA ASN A 255 1.29 -25.66 1.12
C ASN A 255 1.51 -24.43 0.24
N ASP A 256 0.50 -23.94 -0.45
CA ASP A 256 0.60 -22.75 -1.29
C ASP A 256 0.86 -21.49 -0.46
N GLU A 257 0.18 -21.33 0.66
CA GLU A 257 0.41 -20.23 1.60
C GLU A 257 1.83 -20.31 2.20
N GLU A 258 2.30 -21.51 2.54
CA GLU A 258 3.68 -21.70 3.01
C GLU A 258 4.71 -21.33 1.93
N LEU A 259 4.48 -21.68 0.69
CA LEU A 259 5.35 -21.30 -0.44
C LEU A 259 5.35 -19.78 -0.66
N ILE A 260 4.19 -19.12 -0.58
CA ILE A 260 4.09 -17.66 -0.67
C ILE A 260 4.85 -17.00 0.48
N TYR A 261 4.71 -17.50 1.71
CA TYR A 261 5.43 -16.98 2.86
C TYR A 261 6.95 -17.11 2.67
N LYS A 262 7.44 -18.27 2.20
CA LYS A 262 8.87 -18.49 1.89
C LYS A 262 9.36 -17.54 0.78
N LEU A 263 8.53 -17.26 -0.21
CA LEU A 263 8.87 -16.31 -1.27
C LEU A 263 9.03 -14.89 -0.72
N TYR A 264 8.09 -14.42 0.11
CA TYR A 264 8.18 -13.12 0.75
C TYR A 264 9.38 -13.03 1.69
N TYR A 265 9.66 -14.11 2.47
CA TYR A 265 10.83 -14.19 3.33
C TYR A 265 12.13 -14.05 2.53
N ARG A 266 12.22 -14.70 1.37
CA ARG A 266 13.39 -14.58 0.49
C ARG A 266 13.58 -13.15 -0.01
N PHE A 267 12.53 -12.49 -0.50
CA PHE A 267 12.61 -11.10 -0.95
C PHE A 267 12.95 -10.14 0.21
N MET A 268 12.30 -10.31 1.35
CA MET A 268 12.63 -9.56 2.57
C MET A 268 14.11 -9.71 2.95
N SER A 269 14.64 -10.94 2.90
CA SER A 269 16.03 -11.23 3.22
C SER A 269 17.00 -10.51 2.28
N MET A 270 16.73 -10.54 0.98
CA MET A 270 17.55 -9.86 -0.03
C MET A 270 17.59 -8.34 0.19
N GLU A 271 16.47 -7.74 0.57
CA GLU A 271 16.40 -6.29 0.84
C GLU A 271 17.04 -5.95 2.20
N ALA A 272 16.82 -6.76 3.25
CA ALA A 272 17.37 -6.52 4.57
C ALA A 272 18.92 -6.53 4.58
N VAL A 273 19.54 -7.42 3.82
CA VAL A 273 21.03 -7.50 3.72
C VAL A 273 21.63 -6.23 3.12
N LYS A 274 20.93 -5.55 2.21
CA LYS A 274 21.38 -4.31 1.54
C LYS A 274 21.00 -3.05 2.33
N ALA A 275 20.02 -3.15 3.22
CA ALA A 275 19.38 -2.00 3.85
C ALA A 275 20.34 -1.24 4.77
N LYS A 276 20.13 0.08 4.83
CA LYS A 276 20.69 0.96 5.85
C LYS A 276 19.61 1.20 6.90
N PHE A 277 19.94 1.03 8.17
CA PHE A 277 19.01 1.16 9.28
C PHE A 277 19.42 2.31 10.19
N LEU A 278 18.44 2.84 10.91
CA LEU A 278 18.64 3.78 12.00
C LEU A 278 18.71 3.03 13.33
N VAL A 279 19.84 3.08 13.99
CA VAL A 279 20.03 2.59 15.37
C VAL A 279 19.83 3.76 16.32
N PRO A 280 18.85 3.73 17.24
CA PRO A 280 18.65 4.80 18.21
C PRO A 280 19.91 5.00 19.04
N MET A 281 20.38 6.25 19.11
CA MET A 281 21.61 6.63 19.78
C MET A 281 21.38 7.83 20.71
N LYS A 282 21.89 7.75 21.93
CA LYS A 282 21.90 8.85 22.89
C LYS A 282 23.34 9.24 23.19
N LEU A 283 23.65 10.51 22.97
CA LEU A 283 24.95 11.08 23.37
C LEU A 283 24.96 11.34 24.87
N GLU A 284 26.06 11.04 25.54
CA GLU A 284 26.26 11.45 26.93
C GLU A 284 26.39 12.97 27.02
N GLU A 285 25.99 13.53 28.18
CA GLU A 285 25.87 14.96 28.42
C GLU A 285 27.17 15.71 28.07
N ASN A 286 27.06 16.74 27.23
CA ASN A 286 28.00 17.81 26.89
C ASN A 286 28.18 18.09 25.40
N PHE A 287 27.33 17.52 24.55
CA PHE A 287 27.30 17.94 23.15
C PHE A 287 26.20 19.00 22.93
N PRO A 288 26.49 20.10 22.23
CA PRO A 288 25.46 21.05 21.86
C PRO A 288 24.38 20.31 21.07
N GLN A 289 23.17 20.24 21.60
CA GLN A 289 22.02 19.75 20.88
C GLN A 289 21.77 20.74 19.76
N SER A 290 22.08 20.33 18.52
CA SER A 290 21.66 21.07 17.34
C SER A 290 20.16 20.88 17.19
N ASN A 291 19.38 21.96 17.30
CA ASN A 291 17.95 21.97 17.00
C ASN A 291 17.66 21.84 15.50
N LYS A 292 18.67 21.58 14.71
CA LYS A 292 18.58 21.38 13.24
C LYS A 292 18.91 19.94 12.91
N THR A 293 18.29 19.44 11.89
CA THR A 293 18.46 18.13 11.25
C THR A 293 19.90 17.89 10.70
N GLU A 294 20.89 18.56 11.27
CA GLU A 294 22.29 18.43 10.84
C GLU A 294 22.92 17.19 11.49
N LYS A 295 23.56 16.38 10.67
CA LYS A 295 24.34 15.23 11.14
C LYS A 295 25.50 15.70 12.00
N ILE A 296 25.62 15.10 13.18
CA ILE A 296 26.72 15.38 14.10
C ILE A 296 27.87 14.44 13.78
N VAL A 297 29.04 14.99 13.44
CA VAL A 297 30.26 14.21 13.32
C VAL A 297 30.83 14.03 14.73
N LEU A 298 30.81 12.80 15.24
CA LEU A 298 31.37 12.50 16.56
C LEU A 298 32.90 12.61 16.51
N LYS A 299 33.47 13.41 17.45
CA LYS A 299 34.91 13.46 17.63
C LYS A 299 35.39 12.14 18.26
N SER A 300 36.64 11.78 18.01
CA SER A 300 37.27 10.63 18.67
C SER A 300 37.16 10.77 20.22
N GLY A 301 36.67 9.72 20.88
CA GLY A 301 36.45 9.71 22.33
C GLY A 301 35.03 10.12 22.78
N ALA A 302 34.12 10.45 21.86
CA ALA A 302 32.72 10.68 22.20
C ALA A 302 32.07 9.40 22.77
N LYS A 303 31.45 9.52 23.94
CA LYS A 303 30.68 8.41 24.52
C LYS A 303 29.23 8.52 24.12
N PHE A 304 28.66 7.40 23.73
CA PHE A 304 27.26 7.27 23.36
C PHE A 304 26.70 5.91 23.78
N SER A 305 25.43 5.84 23.99
CA SER A 305 24.69 4.61 24.24
C SER A 305 23.79 4.33 23.02
N ILE A 306 23.69 3.05 22.63
CA ILE A 306 22.72 2.60 21.62
C ILE A 306 21.59 1.82 22.28
N ALA A 307 20.43 1.81 21.64
CA ALA A 307 19.30 1.04 22.13
C ALA A 307 19.50 -0.45 21.87
N VAL A 308 19.42 -1.24 22.94
CA VAL A 308 19.46 -2.70 22.90
C VAL A 308 18.28 -3.28 23.66
N MET A 309 17.89 -4.50 23.33
CA MET A 309 16.92 -5.28 24.08
C MET A 309 17.50 -6.66 24.40
N LYS A 310 16.90 -7.37 25.35
CA LYS A 310 17.25 -8.75 25.62
C LYS A 310 16.83 -9.62 24.43
N GLY A 311 17.78 -10.25 23.79
CA GLY A 311 17.58 -11.16 22.69
C GLY A 311 17.40 -12.61 23.15
N LYS A 312 17.53 -13.56 22.22
CA LYS A 312 17.50 -14.98 22.52
C LYS A 312 18.82 -15.41 23.16
N TYR A 313 18.78 -16.41 24.02
CA TYR A 313 19.98 -17.03 24.66
C TYR A 313 20.83 -16.02 25.45
N ASP A 314 20.19 -15.05 26.14
CA ASP A 314 20.83 -13.99 26.93
C ASP A 314 21.81 -13.08 26.13
N ARG A 315 21.77 -13.11 24.80
CA ARG A 315 22.46 -12.14 23.94
C ARG A 315 21.71 -10.82 23.90
N GLU A 316 22.43 -9.75 23.69
CA GLU A 316 21.81 -8.45 23.39
C GLU A 316 21.46 -8.36 21.92
N ALA A 317 20.28 -7.81 21.60
CA ALA A 317 19.86 -7.49 20.27
C ALA A 317 19.81 -5.98 20.09
N VAL A 318 20.53 -5.49 19.09
CA VAL A 318 20.52 -4.06 18.74
C VAL A 318 19.21 -3.71 18.06
N ILE A 319 18.57 -2.66 18.55
CA ILE A 319 17.31 -2.14 17.97
C ILE A 319 17.62 -1.30 16.73
N MET A 320 16.92 -1.60 15.64
CA MET A 320 17.10 -0.96 14.35
C MET A 320 15.74 -0.55 13.75
N TYR A 321 15.70 0.60 13.08
CA TYR A 321 14.50 1.10 12.42
C TYR A 321 14.73 1.31 10.92
N THR A 322 13.73 1.02 10.13
CA THR A 322 13.76 1.18 8.67
C THR A 322 13.67 2.63 8.22
N ASP A 323 13.19 3.51 9.09
CA ASP A 323 12.97 4.93 8.81
C ASP A 323 12.87 5.78 10.10
N TRP A 324 12.93 7.11 9.91
CA TRP A 324 12.88 8.08 11.01
C TRP A 324 11.52 8.15 11.72
N LYS A 325 10.42 7.88 11.01
CA LYS A 325 9.08 7.93 11.61
C LYS A 325 8.99 6.87 12.71
N ARG A 326 9.31 5.63 12.38
CA ARG A 326 9.28 4.50 13.32
C ARG A 326 10.27 4.66 14.47
N LEU A 327 11.46 5.19 14.18
CA LEU A 327 12.41 5.48 15.25
C LEU A 327 11.85 6.50 16.23
N ARG A 328 11.26 7.60 15.77
CA ARG A 328 10.74 8.67 16.61
C ARG A 328 9.50 8.28 17.41
N GLU A 329 8.67 7.41 16.88
CA GLU A 329 7.52 6.86 17.61
C GLU A 329 7.95 6.12 18.89
N CYS A 330 9.08 5.41 18.86
CA CYS A 330 9.59 4.65 20.00
C CYS A 330 10.68 5.37 20.79
N TYR A 331 11.50 6.18 20.15
CA TYR A 331 12.67 6.87 20.72
C TYR A 331 12.65 8.37 20.42
N ASN A 332 11.59 9.05 20.88
CA ASN A 332 11.48 10.49 20.70
C ASN A 332 12.65 11.22 21.38
N GLY A 333 13.29 12.14 20.66
CA GLY A 333 14.44 12.92 21.13
C GLY A 333 15.79 12.19 21.07
N TRP A 334 15.84 10.93 20.61
CA TRP A 334 17.10 10.24 20.34
C TRP A 334 17.61 10.56 18.93
N SER A 335 18.94 10.55 18.77
CA SER A 335 19.58 10.57 17.46
C SER A 335 19.54 9.17 16.80
N GLY A 336 19.83 9.10 15.52
CA GLY A 336 19.95 7.82 14.79
C GLY A 336 21.36 7.65 14.23
N SER A 337 21.99 6.52 14.50
CA SER A 337 23.21 6.09 13.81
C SER A 337 22.83 5.20 12.62
N ILE A 338 23.43 5.44 11.44
CA ILE A 338 23.16 4.63 10.25
C ILE A 338 24.08 3.43 10.26
N MET A 339 23.48 2.24 10.28
CA MET A 339 24.21 0.95 10.30
C MET A 339 23.56 -0.04 9.33
N THR A 340 24.33 -1.04 8.92
CA THR A 340 23.86 -2.23 8.17
C THR A 340 23.75 -3.43 9.10
N LEU A 341 23.05 -4.48 8.71
CA LEU A 341 23.02 -5.74 9.46
C LEU A 341 24.44 -6.31 9.66
N SER A 342 25.29 -6.24 8.65
CA SER A 342 26.66 -6.73 8.74
C SER A 342 27.50 -6.03 9.80
N ASN A 343 27.22 -4.77 10.13
CA ASN A 343 27.90 -4.04 11.20
C ASN A 343 27.52 -4.56 12.59
N ILE A 344 26.35 -5.16 12.74
CA ILE A 344 25.75 -5.55 14.02
C ILE A 344 25.97 -7.03 14.32
N ILE A 345 25.66 -7.90 13.37
CA ILE A 345 25.52 -9.35 13.56
C ILE A 345 26.81 -10.06 13.97
N ASN A 346 27.98 -9.46 13.71
CA ASN A 346 29.24 -10.04 14.16
C ASN A 346 29.33 -10.19 15.68
N ASN A 347 28.75 -9.26 16.45
CA ASN A 347 28.86 -9.22 17.90
C ASN A 347 27.54 -9.37 18.64
N ASN A 348 26.45 -8.94 18.02
CA ASN A 348 25.10 -8.88 18.61
C ASN A 348 24.09 -9.49 17.66
N ASP A 349 22.90 -9.80 18.18
CA ASP A 349 21.74 -10.02 17.32
C ASP A 349 21.13 -8.66 16.94
N ALA A 350 20.17 -8.66 16.01
CA ALA A 350 19.47 -7.46 15.61
C ALA A 350 17.95 -7.64 15.72
N VAL A 351 17.22 -6.57 15.95
CA VAL A 351 15.77 -6.54 15.86
C VAL A 351 15.34 -5.32 15.06
N ILE A 352 14.64 -5.56 13.96
CA ILE A 352 14.15 -4.52 13.07
C ILE A 352 12.74 -4.13 13.49
N ASN A 353 12.47 -2.81 13.61
CA ASN A 353 11.16 -2.23 13.90
C ASN A 353 10.43 -2.88 15.10
N PRO A 354 11.08 -3.05 16.29
CA PRO A 354 10.35 -3.49 17.46
C PRO A 354 9.37 -2.37 17.87
N THR A 355 8.08 -2.64 17.73
CA THR A 355 7.00 -1.72 18.08
C THR A 355 6.09 -2.36 19.12
N ASN A 356 5.06 -1.63 19.57
CA ASN A 356 4.00 -2.19 20.40
C ASN A 356 3.15 -3.26 19.67
N HIS A 357 3.31 -3.38 18.36
CA HIS A 357 2.73 -4.42 17.52
C HIS A 357 3.79 -5.49 17.21
N PRO A 358 3.85 -6.58 17.99
CA PRO A 358 4.94 -7.56 17.93
C PRO A 358 5.10 -8.24 16.57
N GLN A 359 4.06 -8.24 15.72
CA GLN A 359 4.13 -8.84 14.38
C GLN A 359 4.92 -8.00 13.38
N LEU A 360 5.15 -6.72 13.63
CA LEU A 360 5.98 -5.88 12.78
C LEU A 360 7.49 -6.02 13.09
N GLY A 361 7.82 -6.41 14.31
CA GLY A 361 9.21 -6.62 14.74
C GLY A 361 9.81 -7.89 14.14
N PHE A 362 11.02 -7.78 13.58
CA PHE A 362 11.72 -8.92 12.99
C PHE A 362 13.09 -9.13 13.65
N TYR A 363 13.24 -10.25 14.36
CA TYR A 363 14.45 -10.61 15.06
C TYR A 363 15.41 -11.41 14.14
N ILE A 364 16.69 -11.02 14.10
CA ILE A 364 17.72 -11.63 13.26
C ILE A 364 18.91 -12.03 14.14
N GLY A 365 19.12 -13.32 14.29
CA GLY A 365 20.35 -13.88 14.85
C GLY A 365 21.39 -14.18 13.76
N LYS A 366 22.59 -14.56 14.18
CA LYS A 366 23.72 -14.82 13.28
C LYS A 366 23.41 -15.87 12.20
N GLU A 367 22.87 -17.02 12.59
CA GLU A 367 22.55 -18.11 11.65
C GLU A 367 21.53 -17.68 10.59
N MET A 368 20.50 -16.95 11.03
CA MET A 368 19.49 -16.40 10.13
C MET A 368 20.11 -15.40 9.16
N TYR A 369 20.99 -14.52 9.62
CA TYR A 369 21.68 -13.58 8.73
C TYR A 369 22.55 -14.29 7.70
N GLU A 370 23.28 -15.34 8.10
CA GLU A 370 24.07 -16.15 7.18
C GLU A 370 23.21 -16.81 6.11
N GLU A 371 22.01 -17.30 6.48
CA GLU A 371 21.01 -17.80 5.52
C GLU A 371 20.55 -16.69 4.58
N MET A 372 20.17 -15.51 5.11
CA MET A 372 19.69 -14.37 4.31
C MET A 372 20.72 -13.94 3.25
N VAL A 373 22.01 -13.96 3.59
CA VAL A 373 23.09 -13.63 2.65
C VAL A 373 23.16 -14.62 1.49
N THR A 374 22.80 -15.89 1.69
CA THR A 374 22.79 -16.88 0.59
C THR A 374 21.81 -16.53 -0.52
N TYR A 375 20.73 -15.80 -0.19
CA TYR A 375 19.72 -15.38 -1.17
C TYR A 375 20.18 -14.20 -2.05
N THR A 376 21.17 -13.42 -1.60
CA THR A 376 21.70 -12.30 -2.39
C THR A 376 22.74 -12.74 -3.43
N ASN A 377 23.27 -13.96 -3.31
CA ASN A 377 24.35 -14.50 -4.16
C ASN A 377 23.83 -15.44 -5.27
N LYS A 378 22.53 -15.58 -5.40
CA LYS A 378 21.86 -16.39 -6.43
C LYS A 378 21.06 -15.53 -7.38
#